data_903448508f1bb0d6d8ae22ac01c9d095
#
_entry.id   903448508f1bb0d6d8ae22ac01c9d095
#
_cell.length_a   1.000
_cell.length_b   1.000
_cell.length_c   1.000
_cell.angle_alpha   90.00
_cell.angle_beta   90.00
_cell.angle_gamma   90.00
#
_symmetry.space_group_name_H-M   'P 1'
#
loop_
_entity.id
_entity.type
_entity.pdbx_description
1 polymer ?
#
loop_
_entity_poly.entity_id
_entity_poly.type
_entity_poly.pdbx_seq_one_letter_code
_entity_poly.pdbx_strand_id
1 'polypeptide(L)'
;MNPTQWQESSAVALSEQEAKDLSGQFEAKTPQDILRWALDRFNPYITLACSFGLEDVVLIDMITKLSKSPRVFCLDTGRLHQETYEVMDRIRSKYGFNIEIYFPNHEAVEKMVRAKGINLFYESVENRHECCGVRKVEPLGRALSGMKAWTTGLRRSQSVTRSLTSKIEIDRAHGGIVKINPLMDWTEEQVWDYVKKNQVPHNKLHDQGYPSIGCAPCTRAIKPGEDIRAGRWWWENPESKECGLHNSAPGPSGTKAI
;
A
#
# COMPACT_ATOMS: atom_id res chain seq x y z
N MET A 1 35.10 -16.02 -18.27
CA MET A 1 34.74 -16.16 -16.86
C MET A 1 33.23 -16.28 -16.81
N ASN A 2 32.72 -17.42 -16.38
CA ASN A 2 31.28 -17.70 -16.35
C ASN A 2 30.55 -16.78 -15.35
N PRO A 3 29.39 -16.19 -15.72
CA PRO A 3 28.56 -15.53 -14.74
C PRO A 3 27.94 -16.61 -13.83
N THR A 4 28.21 -16.43 -12.55
CA THR A 4 27.76 -17.25 -11.44
C THR A 4 26.25 -17.45 -11.52
N GLN A 5 25.83 -18.71 -11.62
CA GLN A 5 24.46 -19.15 -11.40
C GLN A 5 24.03 -18.69 -9.98
N TRP A 6 23.17 -17.71 -9.91
CA TRP A 6 22.42 -17.43 -8.67
C TRP A 6 21.50 -18.63 -8.45
N GLN A 7 21.81 -19.44 -7.46
CA GLN A 7 20.89 -20.48 -6.99
C GLN A 7 19.58 -19.75 -6.67
N GLU A 8 18.52 -20.10 -7.39
CA GLU A 8 17.13 -19.76 -7.03
C GLU A 8 16.91 -20.31 -5.63
N SER A 9 17.05 -19.44 -4.62
CA SER A 9 16.54 -19.69 -3.29
C SER A 9 15.06 -19.94 -3.47
N SER A 10 14.61 -21.16 -3.19
CA SER A 10 13.22 -21.58 -3.26
C SER A 10 12.43 -20.85 -2.16
N ALA A 11 12.08 -19.58 -2.40
CA ALA A 11 11.02 -18.92 -1.68
C ALA A 11 9.72 -19.64 -2.06
N VAL A 12 9.41 -20.70 -1.31
CA VAL A 12 8.26 -21.57 -1.54
C VAL A 12 7.01 -20.72 -1.33
N ALA A 13 6.15 -20.68 -2.34
CA ALA A 13 4.83 -20.08 -2.21
C ALA A 13 4.11 -20.73 -1.01
N LEU A 14 3.45 -19.93 -0.18
CA LEU A 14 2.63 -20.46 0.91
C LEU A 14 1.32 -20.98 0.33
N SER A 15 0.87 -22.12 0.82
CA SER A 15 -0.53 -22.53 0.66
C SER A 15 -1.45 -21.64 1.53
N GLU A 16 -2.74 -21.64 1.22
CA GLU A 16 -3.72 -20.90 2.03
C GLU A 16 -3.80 -21.38 3.48
N GLN A 17 -3.66 -22.71 3.67
CA GLN A 17 -3.65 -23.28 5.01
C GLN A 17 -2.43 -22.81 5.80
N GLU A 18 -1.23 -22.85 5.21
CA GLU A 18 -0.01 -22.33 5.84
C GLU A 18 -0.11 -20.84 6.16
N ALA A 19 -0.67 -20.02 5.26
CA ALA A 19 -0.87 -18.60 5.50
C ALA A 19 -1.82 -18.37 6.69
N LYS A 20 -2.91 -19.14 6.78
CA LYS A 20 -3.87 -19.08 7.88
C LYS A 20 -3.24 -19.50 9.21
N ASP A 21 -2.48 -20.58 9.23
CA ASP A 21 -1.81 -21.09 10.44
C ASP A 21 -0.75 -20.09 10.92
N LEU A 22 0.05 -19.53 10.01
CA LEU A 22 1.03 -18.48 10.31
C LEU A 22 0.33 -17.21 10.83
N SER A 23 -0.78 -16.80 10.22
CA SER A 23 -1.53 -15.64 10.68
C SER A 23 -2.00 -15.83 12.12
N GLY A 24 -2.52 -17.02 12.47
CA GLY A 24 -2.90 -17.38 13.84
C GLY A 24 -1.71 -17.31 14.81
N GLN A 25 -0.57 -17.88 14.43
CA GLN A 25 0.65 -17.85 15.25
C GLN A 25 1.17 -16.41 15.45
N PHE A 26 0.93 -15.53 14.48
CA PHE A 26 1.42 -14.16 14.50
C PHE A 26 0.49 -13.17 15.21
N GLU A 27 -0.72 -13.57 15.62
CA GLU A 27 -1.62 -12.67 16.35
C GLU A 27 -0.95 -12.10 17.63
N ALA A 28 -0.16 -12.92 18.34
CA ALA A 28 0.57 -12.50 19.54
C ALA A 28 2.00 -11.95 19.27
N LYS A 29 2.43 -11.86 18.01
CA LYS A 29 3.77 -11.41 17.66
C LYS A 29 3.83 -9.91 17.41
N THR A 30 5.00 -9.31 17.71
CA THR A 30 5.24 -7.90 17.38
C THR A 30 5.36 -7.68 15.87
N PRO A 31 5.04 -6.48 15.36
CA PRO A 31 5.29 -6.15 13.95
C PRO A 31 6.74 -6.40 13.52
N GLN A 32 7.70 -6.15 14.40
CA GLN A 32 9.11 -6.39 14.12
C GLN A 32 9.44 -7.87 13.94
N ASP A 33 8.81 -8.76 14.72
CA ASP A 33 9.00 -10.21 14.59
C ASP A 33 8.41 -10.71 13.28
N ILE A 34 7.23 -10.20 12.89
CA ILE A 34 6.58 -10.53 11.62
C ILE A 34 7.44 -10.05 10.45
N LEU A 35 7.95 -8.82 10.50
CA LEU A 35 8.82 -8.25 9.47
C LEU A 35 10.14 -9.02 9.36
N ARG A 36 10.75 -9.41 10.47
CA ARG A 36 11.99 -10.24 10.48
C ARG A 36 11.73 -11.56 9.76
N TRP A 37 10.70 -12.29 10.17
CA TRP A 37 10.29 -13.53 9.50
C TRP A 37 10.07 -13.34 8.00
N ALA A 38 9.37 -12.27 7.62
CA ALA A 38 9.05 -11.97 6.22
C ALA A 38 10.31 -11.68 5.39
N LEU A 39 11.22 -10.87 5.95
CA LEU A 39 12.49 -10.53 5.29
C LEU A 39 13.39 -11.78 5.18
N ASP A 40 13.52 -12.58 6.24
CA ASP A 40 14.32 -13.80 6.23
C ASP A 40 13.83 -14.83 5.19
N ARG A 41 12.49 -14.90 5.00
CA ARG A 41 11.88 -15.88 4.10
C ARG A 41 11.85 -15.44 2.64
N PHE A 42 11.60 -14.14 2.36
CA PHE A 42 11.26 -13.68 1.02
C PHE A 42 12.29 -12.75 0.37
N ASN A 43 13.31 -12.26 1.09
CA ASN A 43 14.36 -11.45 0.45
C ASN A 43 15.07 -12.24 -0.66
N PRO A 44 15.35 -11.62 -1.81
CA PRO A 44 15.10 -10.23 -2.22
C PRO A 44 13.73 -9.99 -2.90
N TYR A 45 12.80 -10.95 -2.83
CA TYR A 45 11.51 -10.94 -3.53
C TYR A 45 10.35 -10.43 -2.66
N ILE A 46 10.64 -9.57 -1.68
CA ILE A 46 9.64 -8.88 -0.84
C ILE A 46 9.78 -7.37 -0.99
N THR A 47 8.65 -6.65 -0.98
CA THR A 47 8.62 -5.19 -1.07
C THR A 47 7.55 -4.60 -0.18
N LEU A 48 7.74 -3.37 0.30
CA LEU A 48 6.72 -2.58 1.00
C LEU A 48 5.99 -1.68 0.01
N ALA A 49 4.67 -1.79 -0.07
CA ALA A 49 3.83 -0.81 -0.75
C ALA A 49 3.64 0.41 0.17
N CYS A 50 4.09 1.57 -0.27
CA CYS A 50 4.12 2.78 0.54
C CYS A 50 3.35 3.92 -0.13
N SER A 51 2.33 4.44 0.54
CA SER A 51 1.61 5.66 0.17
C SER A 51 2.05 6.88 1.01
N PHE A 52 3.03 6.69 1.91
CA PHE A 52 3.48 7.67 2.90
C PHE A 52 2.41 8.09 3.91
N GLY A 53 1.42 7.23 4.16
CA GLY A 53 0.56 7.30 5.34
C GLY A 53 1.35 7.00 6.63
N LEU A 54 0.74 7.22 7.79
CA LEU A 54 1.41 7.02 9.09
C LEU A 54 1.92 5.58 9.28
N GLU A 55 1.11 4.60 8.91
CA GLU A 55 1.46 3.18 9.02
C GLU A 55 2.66 2.82 8.13
N ASP A 56 2.68 3.36 6.91
CA ASP A 56 3.73 3.07 5.96
C ASP A 56 5.09 3.60 6.42
N VAL A 57 5.13 4.82 6.96
CA VAL A 57 6.40 5.39 7.47
C VAL A 57 6.89 4.69 8.74
N VAL A 58 5.97 4.15 9.57
CA VAL A 58 6.32 3.27 10.69
C VAL A 58 6.97 1.98 10.17
N LEU A 59 6.39 1.36 9.15
CA LEU A 59 6.94 0.14 8.55
C LEU A 59 8.30 0.41 7.89
N ILE A 60 8.51 1.55 7.25
CA ILE A 60 9.82 1.95 6.72
C ILE A 60 10.86 1.98 7.85
N ASP A 61 10.57 2.67 8.96
CA ASP A 61 11.49 2.76 10.10
C ASP A 61 11.82 1.39 10.69
N MET A 62 10.81 0.51 10.80
CA MET A 62 11.03 -0.86 11.29
C MET A 62 11.88 -1.69 10.32
N ILE A 63 11.57 -1.65 9.03
CA ILE A 63 12.27 -2.43 8.00
C ILE A 63 13.73 -1.98 7.87
N THR A 64 14.00 -0.67 7.89
CA THR A 64 15.37 -0.13 7.81
C THR A 64 16.24 -0.50 9.01
N LYS A 65 15.64 -0.77 10.17
CA LYS A 65 16.34 -1.31 11.34
C LYS A 65 16.65 -2.82 11.23
N LEU A 66 15.92 -3.53 10.37
CA LEU A 66 16.06 -4.98 10.18
C LEU A 66 16.85 -5.34 8.91
N SER A 67 16.83 -4.51 7.88
CA SER A 67 17.46 -4.76 6.59
C SER A 67 18.30 -3.57 6.14
N LYS A 68 19.51 -3.85 5.61
CA LYS A 68 20.40 -2.83 5.00
C LYS A 68 19.97 -2.44 3.58
N SER A 69 19.12 -3.23 2.94
CA SER A 69 18.67 -3.03 1.58
C SER A 69 17.15 -3.20 1.49
N PRO A 70 16.37 -2.30 2.13
CA PRO A 70 14.91 -2.38 2.09
C PRO A 70 14.41 -2.10 0.68
N ARG A 71 13.43 -2.87 0.21
CA ARG A 71 12.69 -2.56 -1.01
C ARG A 71 11.37 -1.90 -0.63
N VAL A 72 11.18 -0.69 -1.11
CA VAL A 72 9.98 0.12 -0.88
C VAL A 72 9.57 0.73 -2.21
N PHE A 73 8.32 0.58 -2.59
CA PHE A 73 7.80 1.28 -3.76
C PHE A 73 6.65 2.22 -3.41
N CYS A 74 6.48 3.24 -4.23
CA CYS A 74 5.36 4.17 -4.19
C CYS A 74 4.69 4.26 -5.57
N LEU A 75 3.38 4.35 -5.58
CA LEU A 75 2.60 4.64 -6.78
C LEU A 75 2.38 6.15 -6.88
N ASP A 76 3.17 6.82 -7.72
CA ASP A 76 2.91 8.22 -8.02
C ASP A 76 1.84 8.32 -9.10
N THR A 77 0.66 8.69 -8.70
CA THR A 77 -0.50 8.81 -9.59
C THR A 77 -0.43 10.05 -10.52
N GLY A 78 0.57 10.92 -10.35
CA GLY A 78 0.65 12.24 -10.94
C GLY A 78 -0.36 13.23 -10.34
N ARG A 79 -0.97 12.88 -9.19
CA ARG A 79 -1.97 13.70 -8.47
C ARG A 79 -1.82 13.60 -6.95
N LEU A 80 -0.61 13.35 -6.44
CA LEU A 80 -0.34 13.35 -5.02
C LEU A 80 -0.33 14.78 -4.46
N HIS A 81 -0.49 14.90 -3.16
CA HIS A 81 -0.27 16.18 -2.45
C HIS A 81 1.21 16.53 -2.43
N GLN A 82 1.52 17.83 -2.42
CA GLN A 82 2.91 18.31 -2.28
C GLN A 82 3.57 17.77 -1.02
N GLU A 83 2.84 17.70 0.08
CA GLU A 83 3.31 17.18 1.37
C GLU A 83 3.70 15.70 1.30
N THR A 84 3.14 14.93 0.35
CA THR A 84 3.55 13.54 0.12
C THR A 84 4.94 13.48 -0.52
N TYR A 85 5.26 14.35 -1.46
CA TYR A 85 6.61 14.44 -2.03
C TYR A 85 7.62 14.92 -0.98
N GLU A 86 7.23 15.88 -0.12
CA GLU A 86 8.10 16.37 0.96
C GLU A 86 8.44 15.28 1.98
N VAL A 87 7.47 14.45 2.38
CA VAL A 87 7.76 13.33 3.30
C VAL A 87 8.60 12.26 2.63
N MET A 88 8.42 12.02 1.34
CA MET A 88 9.24 11.10 0.56
C MET A 88 10.71 11.51 0.59
N ASP A 89 11.00 12.79 0.34
CA ASP A 89 12.37 13.32 0.40
C ASP A 89 12.97 13.26 1.81
N ARG A 90 12.17 13.56 2.85
CA ARG A 90 12.62 13.45 4.24
C ARG A 90 12.92 12.00 4.65
N ILE A 91 12.12 11.04 4.19
CA ILE A 91 12.36 9.61 4.41
C ILE A 91 13.65 9.19 3.71
N ARG A 92 13.81 9.53 2.43
CA ARG A 92 15.02 9.23 1.68
C ARG A 92 16.27 9.80 2.36
N SER A 93 16.20 11.05 2.81
CA SER A 93 17.33 11.73 3.49
C SER A 93 17.65 11.09 4.84
N LYS A 94 16.64 10.69 5.62
CA LYS A 94 16.84 10.10 6.95
C LYS A 94 17.42 8.68 6.88
N TYR A 95 16.91 7.84 5.98
CA TYR A 95 17.22 6.40 5.97
C TYR A 95 18.22 5.99 4.88
N GLY A 96 18.54 6.85 3.91
CA GLY A 96 19.60 6.64 2.95
C GLY A 96 19.37 5.54 1.91
N PHE A 97 18.09 5.20 1.60
CA PHE A 97 17.76 4.20 0.58
C PHE A 97 16.95 4.80 -0.57
N ASN A 98 16.90 4.12 -1.70
CA ASN A 98 16.11 4.53 -2.85
C ASN A 98 14.70 3.95 -2.78
N ILE A 99 13.70 4.79 -3.05
CA ILE A 99 12.30 4.40 -3.17
C ILE A 99 12.02 4.14 -4.65
N GLU A 100 11.45 2.99 -4.99
CA GLU A 100 11.03 2.67 -6.35
C GLU A 100 9.72 3.41 -6.65
N ILE A 101 9.73 4.33 -7.62
CA ILE A 101 8.55 5.11 -7.98
C ILE A 101 7.94 4.55 -9.26
N TYR A 102 6.65 4.18 -9.18
CA TYR A 102 5.89 3.70 -10.34
C TYR A 102 4.87 4.75 -10.76
N PHE A 103 5.03 5.27 -11.97
CA PHE A 103 4.10 6.19 -12.61
C PHE A 103 3.08 5.42 -13.47
N PRO A 104 1.87 5.96 -13.70
CA PRO A 104 0.94 5.38 -14.65
C PRO A 104 1.49 5.49 -16.08
N ASN A 105 1.06 4.56 -16.94
CA ASN A 105 1.37 4.66 -18.37
C ASN A 105 0.80 5.97 -18.93
N HIS A 106 1.65 6.81 -19.54
CA HIS A 106 1.27 8.15 -19.99
C HIS A 106 0.23 8.11 -21.10
N GLU A 107 0.33 7.17 -22.05
CA GLU A 107 -0.63 7.02 -23.15
C GLU A 107 -2.03 6.67 -22.63
N ALA A 108 -2.10 5.78 -21.63
CA ALA A 108 -3.36 5.41 -20.99
C ALA A 108 -3.99 6.61 -20.27
N VAL A 109 -3.17 7.42 -19.57
CA VAL A 109 -3.63 8.65 -18.91
C VAL A 109 -4.13 9.66 -19.93
N GLU A 110 -3.39 9.91 -21.00
CA GLU A 110 -3.78 10.85 -22.05
C GLU A 110 -5.09 10.41 -22.73
N LYS A 111 -5.21 9.14 -23.08
CA LYS A 111 -6.43 8.57 -23.67
C LYS A 111 -7.64 8.77 -22.76
N MET A 112 -7.50 8.43 -21.47
CA MET A 112 -8.57 8.58 -20.48
C MET A 112 -8.98 10.05 -20.31
N VAL A 113 -8.00 10.94 -20.14
CA VAL A 113 -8.25 12.37 -19.91
C VAL A 113 -8.86 13.04 -21.17
N ARG A 114 -8.39 12.68 -22.36
CA ARG A 114 -8.95 13.19 -23.62
C ARG A 114 -10.40 12.77 -23.82
N ALA A 115 -10.75 11.54 -23.43
CA ALA A 115 -12.10 11.01 -23.60
C ALA A 115 -13.10 11.53 -22.57
N LYS A 116 -12.66 11.71 -21.30
CA LYS A 116 -13.57 11.92 -20.16
C LYS A 116 -13.23 13.15 -19.28
N GLY A 117 -12.24 13.93 -19.69
CA GLY A 117 -11.81 15.10 -18.92
C GLY A 117 -10.86 14.76 -17.75
N ILE A 118 -10.19 15.81 -17.25
CA ILE A 118 -9.13 15.67 -16.24
C ILE A 118 -9.66 15.26 -14.85
N ASN A 119 -10.92 15.56 -14.55
CA ASN A 119 -11.59 15.33 -13.27
C ASN A 119 -12.73 14.31 -13.37
N LEU A 120 -12.69 13.40 -14.34
CA LEU A 120 -13.71 12.37 -14.60
C LEU A 120 -14.19 11.63 -13.35
N PHE A 121 -13.34 11.50 -12.33
CA PHE A 121 -13.63 10.77 -11.07
C PHE A 121 -14.69 11.44 -10.19
N TYR A 122 -15.09 12.69 -10.46
CA TYR A 122 -16.22 13.34 -9.80
C TYR A 122 -17.57 13.01 -10.43
N GLU A 123 -17.57 12.53 -11.68
CA GLU A 123 -18.80 12.35 -12.46
C GLU A 123 -19.53 11.05 -12.12
N SER A 124 -18.78 9.97 -11.84
CA SER A 124 -19.37 8.71 -11.41
C SER A 124 -18.34 7.82 -10.69
N VAL A 125 -18.84 6.82 -9.95
CA VAL A 125 -18.03 5.79 -9.30
C VAL A 125 -17.23 4.97 -10.32
N GLU A 126 -17.83 4.65 -11.48
CA GLU A 126 -17.19 3.91 -12.57
C GLU A 126 -16.01 4.70 -13.14
N ASN A 127 -16.18 5.99 -13.39
CA ASN A 127 -15.12 6.87 -13.86
C ASN A 127 -13.99 6.99 -12.82
N ARG A 128 -14.34 7.03 -11.54
CA ARG A 128 -13.35 7.02 -10.46
C ARG A 128 -12.60 5.69 -10.42
N HIS A 129 -13.28 4.56 -10.60
CA HIS A 129 -12.64 3.24 -10.70
C HIS A 129 -11.71 3.16 -11.91
N GLU A 130 -12.11 3.68 -13.07
CA GLU A 130 -11.25 3.76 -14.25
C GLU A 130 -9.99 4.59 -13.97
N CYS A 131 -10.15 5.77 -13.37
CA CYS A 131 -9.02 6.61 -12.97
C CYS A 131 -8.07 5.86 -12.01
N CYS A 132 -8.60 5.17 -11.00
CA CYS A 132 -7.81 4.33 -10.09
C CYS A 132 -7.17 3.14 -10.81
N GLY A 133 -7.87 2.53 -11.75
CA GLY A 133 -7.36 1.44 -12.59
C GLY A 133 -6.10 1.84 -13.34
N VAL A 134 -6.19 2.93 -14.10
CA VAL A 134 -5.07 3.47 -14.88
C VAL A 134 -3.93 3.99 -14.00
N ARG A 135 -4.26 4.71 -12.91
CA ARG A 135 -3.24 5.44 -12.14
C ARG A 135 -2.67 4.68 -10.96
N LYS A 136 -3.30 3.56 -10.55
CA LYS A 136 -2.87 2.80 -9.36
C LYS A 136 -2.81 1.31 -9.59
N VAL A 137 -3.89 0.68 -10.09
CA VAL A 137 -3.98 -0.79 -10.16
C VAL A 137 -2.99 -1.34 -11.19
N GLU A 138 -2.91 -0.74 -12.38
CA GLU A 138 -1.91 -1.13 -13.38
C GLU A 138 -0.48 -0.95 -12.87
N PRO A 139 -0.08 0.23 -12.34
CA PRO A 139 1.27 0.39 -11.77
C PRO A 139 1.57 -0.55 -10.61
N LEU A 140 0.58 -0.89 -9.78
CA LEU A 140 0.72 -1.88 -8.71
C LEU A 140 1.08 -3.26 -9.30
N GLY A 141 0.39 -3.69 -10.35
CA GLY A 141 0.71 -4.95 -11.04
C GLY A 141 2.17 -5.01 -11.51
N ARG A 142 2.71 -3.89 -12.06
CA ARG A 142 4.12 -3.79 -12.44
C ARG A 142 5.06 -3.83 -11.23
N ALA A 143 4.73 -3.12 -10.17
CA ALA A 143 5.55 -3.09 -8.95
C ALA A 143 5.64 -4.46 -8.27
N LEU A 144 4.56 -5.25 -8.32
CA LEU A 144 4.51 -6.59 -7.73
C LEU A 144 4.99 -7.71 -8.68
N SER A 145 5.26 -7.39 -9.95
CA SER A 145 5.77 -8.37 -10.91
C SER A 145 7.09 -8.98 -10.44
N GLY A 146 7.14 -10.32 -10.38
CA GLY A 146 8.31 -11.05 -9.88
C GLY A 146 8.49 -11.07 -8.37
N MET A 147 7.63 -10.40 -7.59
CA MET A 147 7.65 -10.50 -6.13
C MET A 147 7.02 -11.81 -5.66
N LYS A 148 7.44 -12.28 -4.49
CA LYS A 148 6.87 -13.42 -3.77
C LYS A 148 6.03 -12.98 -2.58
N ALA A 149 6.32 -11.79 -2.06
CA ALA A 149 5.57 -11.18 -0.96
C ALA A 149 5.56 -9.67 -1.06
N TRP A 150 4.57 -9.06 -0.44
CA TRP A 150 4.51 -7.63 -0.23
C TRP A 150 3.94 -7.29 1.14
N THR A 151 4.37 -6.16 1.68
CA THR A 151 3.95 -5.66 2.98
C THR A 151 3.08 -4.43 2.82
N THR A 152 2.07 -4.28 3.66
CA THR A 152 1.16 -3.12 3.67
C THR A 152 0.96 -2.55 5.06
N GLY A 153 0.60 -1.27 5.15
CA GLY A 153 0.24 -0.57 6.37
C GLY A 153 -1.24 -0.70 6.75
N LEU A 154 -1.90 -1.82 6.43
CA LEU A 154 -3.31 -2.01 6.76
C LEU A 154 -3.50 -2.24 8.26
N ARG A 155 -4.58 -1.66 8.83
CA ARG A 155 -5.11 -1.93 10.18
C ARG A 155 -6.59 -2.30 10.13
N ARG A 156 -7.02 -3.24 10.97
CA ARG A 156 -8.45 -3.64 11.06
C ARG A 156 -9.35 -2.45 11.40
N SER A 157 -8.88 -1.55 12.24
CA SER A 157 -9.64 -0.38 12.70
C SER A 157 -9.86 0.71 11.64
N GLN A 158 -9.20 0.64 10.47
CA GLN A 158 -9.30 1.69 9.44
C GLN A 158 -10.62 1.67 8.67
N SER A 159 -11.28 0.52 8.54
CA SER A 159 -12.59 0.43 7.88
C SER A 159 -13.26 -0.91 8.20
N VAL A 160 -14.58 -0.94 8.12
CA VAL A 160 -15.39 -2.16 8.31
C VAL A 160 -14.99 -3.25 7.31
N THR A 161 -14.62 -2.88 6.08
CA THR A 161 -14.17 -3.82 5.03
C THR A 161 -12.88 -4.54 5.38
N ARG A 162 -12.10 -4.04 6.36
CA ARG A 162 -10.80 -4.60 6.78
C ARG A 162 -10.86 -5.43 8.07
N SER A 163 -12.03 -5.52 8.71
CA SER A 163 -12.21 -6.21 9.99
C SER A 163 -11.81 -7.70 9.94
N LEU A 164 -11.96 -8.34 8.78
CA LEU A 164 -11.64 -9.74 8.54
C LEU A 164 -10.23 -9.97 7.94
N THR A 165 -9.47 -8.90 7.69
CA THR A 165 -8.12 -9.01 7.12
C THR A 165 -7.16 -9.65 8.12
N SER A 166 -6.34 -10.57 7.65
CA SER A 166 -5.37 -11.32 8.45
C SER A 166 -3.98 -10.69 8.40
N LYS A 167 -3.12 -11.03 9.37
CA LYS A 167 -1.70 -10.60 9.36
C LYS A 167 -0.93 -11.18 8.18
N ILE A 168 -1.27 -12.41 7.77
CA ILE A 168 -0.72 -13.09 6.58
C ILE A 168 -1.90 -13.57 5.74
N GLU A 169 -1.88 -13.27 4.46
CA GLU A 169 -2.90 -13.70 3.48
C GLU A 169 -2.27 -14.01 2.12
N ILE A 170 -2.95 -14.83 1.33
CA ILE A 170 -2.59 -15.04 -0.07
C ILE A 170 -3.35 -14.02 -0.92
N ASP A 171 -2.59 -13.19 -1.62
CA ASP A 171 -3.16 -12.18 -2.52
C ASP A 171 -3.45 -12.76 -3.90
N ARG A 172 -4.65 -13.29 -4.05
CA ARG A 172 -5.11 -13.89 -5.32
C ARG A 172 -5.22 -12.88 -6.45
N ALA A 173 -5.49 -11.62 -6.12
CA ALA A 173 -5.60 -10.56 -7.13
C ALA A 173 -4.26 -10.25 -7.79
N HIS A 174 -3.15 -10.54 -7.11
CA HIS A 174 -1.79 -10.28 -7.59
C HIS A 174 -0.97 -11.58 -7.76
N GLY A 175 -1.60 -12.64 -8.31
CA GLY A 175 -0.89 -13.87 -8.69
C GLY A 175 -0.59 -14.82 -7.53
N GLY A 176 -1.28 -14.71 -6.41
CA GLY A 176 -1.14 -15.60 -5.27
C GLY A 176 0.12 -15.34 -4.44
N ILE A 177 0.71 -14.17 -4.53
CA ILE A 177 1.84 -13.77 -3.66
C ILE A 177 1.38 -13.56 -2.22
N VAL A 178 2.31 -13.64 -1.28
CA VAL A 178 2.00 -13.45 0.15
C VAL A 178 1.84 -11.98 0.47
N LYS A 179 0.71 -11.61 1.07
CA LYS A 179 0.47 -10.26 1.59
C LYS A 179 0.62 -10.27 3.10
N ILE A 180 1.40 -9.34 3.62
CA ILE A 180 1.81 -9.26 5.02
C ILE A 180 1.38 -7.92 5.58
N ASN A 181 0.61 -7.96 6.66
CA ASN A 181 0.01 -6.79 7.30
C ASN A 181 0.47 -6.70 8.76
N PRO A 182 1.71 -6.25 9.05
CA PRO A 182 2.29 -6.35 10.39
C PRO A 182 1.58 -5.52 11.46
N LEU A 183 0.95 -4.41 11.05
CA LEU A 183 0.27 -3.46 11.94
C LEU A 183 -1.23 -3.73 12.08
N MET A 184 -1.71 -4.91 11.66
CA MET A 184 -3.14 -5.20 11.50
C MET A 184 -3.96 -4.96 12.77
N ASP A 185 -3.41 -5.22 13.94
CA ASP A 185 -4.02 -5.07 15.26
C ASP A 185 -3.64 -3.77 16.00
N TRP A 186 -2.81 -2.92 15.39
CA TRP A 186 -2.42 -1.66 16.02
C TRP A 186 -3.54 -0.63 16.01
N THR A 187 -3.64 0.11 17.12
CA THR A 187 -4.50 1.29 17.20
C THR A 187 -3.82 2.50 16.55
N GLU A 188 -4.59 3.53 16.25
CA GLU A 188 -4.05 4.79 15.73
C GLU A 188 -3.09 5.44 16.75
N GLU A 189 -3.42 5.35 18.03
CA GLU A 189 -2.59 5.85 19.13
C GLU A 189 -1.22 5.16 19.15
N GLN A 190 -1.17 3.83 19.01
CA GLN A 190 0.09 3.07 18.94
C GLN A 190 0.95 3.48 17.75
N VAL A 191 0.33 3.77 16.59
CA VAL A 191 1.04 4.27 15.41
C VAL A 191 1.65 5.64 15.69
N TRP A 192 0.89 6.57 16.26
CA TRP A 192 1.37 7.89 16.63
C TRP A 192 2.47 7.86 17.71
N ASP A 193 2.31 7.01 18.70
CA ASP A 193 3.32 6.83 19.76
C ASP A 193 4.64 6.36 19.17
N TYR A 194 4.57 5.42 18.23
CA TYR A 194 5.77 4.96 17.53
C TYR A 194 6.42 6.09 16.72
N VAL A 195 5.63 6.83 15.95
CA VAL A 195 6.12 7.97 15.14
C VAL A 195 6.82 8.99 16.02
N LYS A 196 6.20 9.39 17.14
CA LYS A 196 6.77 10.37 18.08
C LYS A 196 8.03 9.85 18.75
N LYS A 197 7.97 8.63 19.31
CA LYS A 197 9.10 8.01 20.04
C LYS A 197 10.35 7.84 19.17
N ASN A 198 10.15 7.47 17.88
CA ASN A 198 11.26 7.22 16.95
C ASN A 198 11.55 8.42 16.03
N GLN A 199 10.86 9.55 16.23
CA GLN A 199 11.00 10.76 15.40
C GLN A 199 10.88 10.46 13.90
N VAL A 200 9.92 9.58 13.52
CA VAL A 200 9.72 9.19 12.14
C VAL A 200 9.16 10.36 11.33
N PRO A 201 9.76 10.73 10.17
CA PRO A 201 9.17 11.74 9.31
C PRO A 201 7.78 11.29 8.84
N HIS A 202 6.77 12.12 9.05
CA HIS A 202 5.40 11.84 8.64
C HIS A 202 4.83 12.97 7.76
N ASN A 203 3.75 12.69 7.07
CA ASN A 203 3.08 13.65 6.21
C ASN A 203 2.40 14.73 7.05
N LYS A 204 2.73 16.01 6.81
CA LYS A 204 2.19 17.16 7.56
C LYS A 204 0.67 17.30 7.45
N LEU A 205 0.05 16.71 6.43
CA LEU A 205 -1.41 16.71 6.31
C LEU A 205 -2.09 16.01 7.48
N HIS A 206 -1.44 15.03 8.12
CA HIS A 206 -1.99 14.41 9.32
C HIS A 206 -2.21 15.42 10.46
N ASP A 207 -1.31 16.41 10.59
CA ASP A 207 -1.42 17.49 11.58
C ASP A 207 -2.53 18.50 11.21
N GLN A 208 -3.06 18.43 9.97
CA GLN A 208 -4.07 19.32 9.42
C GLN A 208 -5.44 18.65 9.28
N GLY A 209 -5.67 17.53 9.97
CA GLY A 209 -6.95 16.83 9.97
C GLY A 209 -7.17 15.89 8.77
N TYR A 210 -6.11 15.35 8.18
CA TYR A 210 -6.17 14.31 7.15
C TYR A 210 -5.72 12.95 7.72
N PRO A 211 -6.58 12.18 8.39
CA PRO A 211 -6.19 10.88 8.95
C PRO A 211 -5.94 9.81 7.86
N SER A 212 -6.54 9.98 6.68
CA SER A 212 -6.34 9.11 5.52
C SER A 212 -6.01 9.92 4.30
N ILE A 213 -4.84 9.72 3.70
CA ILE A 213 -4.31 10.50 2.58
C ILE A 213 -4.31 9.65 1.30
N GLY A 214 -4.71 10.26 0.19
CA GLY A 214 -4.63 9.68 -1.15
C GLY A 214 -4.26 10.75 -2.18
N CYS A 215 -4.83 10.67 -3.40
CA CYS A 215 -4.67 11.73 -4.39
C CYS A 215 -5.28 13.03 -3.88
N ALA A 216 -4.64 14.17 -4.15
CA ALA A 216 -5.09 15.49 -3.71
C ALA A 216 -6.57 15.80 -4.06
N PRO A 217 -7.04 15.59 -5.31
CA PRO A 217 -8.43 15.85 -5.63
C PRO A 217 -9.42 14.85 -5.01
N CYS A 218 -8.95 13.73 -4.45
CA CYS A 218 -9.78 12.68 -3.86
C CYS A 218 -9.69 12.63 -2.33
N THR A 219 -9.10 13.67 -1.71
CA THR A 219 -8.88 13.69 -0.26
C THR A 219 -9.10 15.09 0.29
N ARG A 220 -9.88 15.19 1.35
CA ARG A 220 -10.03 16.43 2.15
C ARG A 220 -9.73 16.16 3.62
N ALA A 221 -9.51 17.20 4.37
CA ALA A 221 -9.53 17.14 5.83
C ALA A 221 -10.92 16.70 6.33
N ILE A 222 -10.97 16.01 7.45
CA ILE A 222 -12.22 15.67 8.14
C ILE A 222 -12.51 16.66 9.26
N LYS A 223 -13.79 16.76 9.62
CA LYS A 223 -14.23 17.51 10.80
C LYS A 223 -14.14 16.64 12.05
N PRO A 224 -14.02 17.21 13.24
CA PRO A 224 -14.11 16.46 14.48
C PRO A 224 -15.38 15.62 14.55
N GLY A 225 -15.24 14.31 14.84
CA GLY A 225 -16.34 13.35 14.90
C GLY A 225 -16.73 12.68 13.57
N GLU A 226 -16.16 13.07 12.44
CA GLU A 226 -16.32 12.33 11.20
C GLU A 226 -15.49 11.02 11.23
N ASP A 227 -15.94 10.01 10.48
CA ASP A 227 -15.19 8.78 10.24
C ASP A 227 -13.80 9.09 9.65
N ILE A 228 -12.77 8.31 10.01
CA ILE A 228 -11.37 8.52 9.59
C ILE A 228 -11.20 8.49 8.06
N ARG A 229 -12.11 7.87 7.33
CA ARG A 229 -12.12 7.83 5.86
C ARG A 229 -13.17 8.76 5.23
N ALA A 230 -13.92 9.55 6.03
CA ALA A 230 -14.91 10.49 5.51
C ALA A 230 -14.33 11.47 4.50
N GLY A 231 -13.07 11.84 4.66
CA GLY A 231 -12.32 12.70 3.73
C GLY A 231 -11.98 12.05 2.37
N ARG A 232 -12.07 10.71 2.24
CA ARG A 232 -11.76 9.99 1.00
C ARG A 232 -13.02 9.90 0.13
N TRP A 233 -12.93 10.34 -1.14
CA TRP A 233 -14.07 10.36 -2.08
C TRP A 233 -15.33 10.84 -1.38
N TRP A 234 -15.27 12.01 -0.75
CA TRP A 234 -16.33 12.56 0.14
C TRP A 234 -17.66 12.78 -0.57
N TRP A 235 -17.70 12.71 -1.90
CA TRP A 235 -18.89 12.79 -2.74
C TRP A 235 -19.56 11.44 -3.00
N GLU A 236 -18.96 10.33 -2.57
CA GLU A 236 -19.48 8.97 -2.74
C GLU A 236 -20.10 8.44 -1.45
N ASN A 237 -20.98 7.44 -1.61
CA ASN A 237 -21.51 6.69 -0.47
C ASN A 237 -20.39 5.87 0.20
N PRO A 238 -20.44 5.65 1.53
CA PRO A 238 -19.42 4.91 2.27
C PRO A 238 -19.07 3.53 1.71
N GLU A 239 -20.07 2.83 1.14
CA GLU A 239 -19.96 1.47 0.61
C GLU A 239 -19.07 1.37 -0.65
N SER A 240 -18.94 2.47 -1.42
CA SER A 240 -18.13 2.52 -2.66
C SER A 240 -16.69 2.98 -2.43
N LYS A 241 -16.32 3.40 -1.21
CA LYS A 241 -15.05 4.10 -0.90
C LYS A 241 -13.82 3.20 -0.83
N GLU A 242 -13.58 2.38 -1.86
CA GLU A 242 -12.33 1.61 -2.01
C GLU A 242 -11.73 1.80 -3.42
N CYS A 243 -10.39 1.76 -3.50
CA CYS A 243 -9.67 2.02 -4.75
C CYS A 243 -9.30 0.75 -5.53
N GLY A 244 -9.66 -0.42 -5.04
CA GLY A 244 -9.34 -1.70 -5.68
C GLY A 244 -7.92 -2.24 -5.44
N LEU A 245 -7.05 -1.52 -4.74
CA LEU A 245 -5.68 -1.99 -4.44
C LEU A 245 -5.64 -3.16 -3.45
N HIS A 246 -6.67 -3.30 -2.60
CA HIS A 246 -6.70 -4.28 -1.52
C HIS A 246 -7.92 -5.23 -1.61
N ASN A 247 -8.60 -5.26 -2.76
CA ASN A 247 -9.75 -6.15 -2.94
C ASN A 247 -9.26 -7.59 -3.11
N SER A 248 -9.72 -8.48 -2.24
CA SER A 248 -9.47 -9.92 -2.30
C SER A 248 -10.35 -10.65 -3.35
N ALA A 249 -11.28 -9.96 -4.00
CA ALA A 249 -12.14 -10.53 -5.02
C ALA A 249 -11.55 -10.30 -6.42
N PRO A 250 -11.64 -11.27 -7.34
CA PRO A 250 -11.27 -11.05 -8.73
C PRO A 250 -12.17 -9.93 -9.28
N GLY A 251 -11.55 -8.89 -9.82
CA GLY A 251 -12.24 -7.85 -10.57
C GLY A 251 -13.04 -8.49 -11.72
N PRO A 252 -14.10 -7.83 -12.24
CA PRO A 252 -14.85 -8.37 -13.36
C PRO A 252 -13.87 -8.66 -14.50
N SER A 253 -13.87 -9.92 -14.93
CA SER A 253 -13.04 -10.47 -16.00
C SER A 253 -13.05 -9.53 -17.19
N GLY A 254 -11.87 -9.03 -17.56
CA GLY A 254 -11.69 -8.16 -18.70
C GLY A 254 -12.33 -8.74 -19.94
N THR A 255 -13.12 -7.94 -20.59
CA THR A 255 -13.67 -8.18 -21.92
C THR A 255 -12.54 -8.55 -22.87
N LYS A 256 -12.67 -9.72 -23.49
CA LYS A 256 -11.78 -10.18 -24.56
C LYS A 256 -11.60 -9.07 -25.59
N ALA A 257 -10.34 -8.78 -25.92
CA ALA A 257 -10.01 -8.04 -27.12
C ALA A 257 -10.64 -8.72 -28.35
N ILE A 258 -11.37 -7.97 -29.12
CA ILE A 258 -11.65 -8.22 -30.53
C ILE A 258 -10.77 -7.29 -31.33
#